data_882d0ee75512bf427100eb68aca5e8d2
#
_entry.id   882d0ee75512bf427100eb68aca5e8d2
#
_cell.length_a   1.000
_cell.length_b   1.000
_cell.length_c   1.000
_cell.angle_alpha   90.00
_cell.angle_beta   90.00
_cell.angle_gamma   90.00
#
_symmetry.space_group_name_H-M   'P 1'
#
loop_
_entity.id
_entity.type
_entity.pdbx_description
1 polymer ?
#
loop_
_entity_poly.entity_id
_entity_poly.type
_entity_poly.pdbx_seq_one_letter_code
_entity_poly.pdbx_strand_id
1 'polypeptide(L)'
;YGKSSQIRAALRLIASIQPDILALQRFDWDAELRAARAFQSALKAQGWEMQHLLAPRPNTGVATGIDIDGDGQIGGPGDAQSYGAFAGQRGLLLLSRLPFNPKTSKDHSQIHWANVPKTRSTDPPEIAKVQRLAYVAMLQTSVTWDRQSIYLLTFHASPPVFDGPEDRNGRRNADEIAYASGLIDQLPTPFVLLANTNLDPFDGEGHNAVMRQLLAHPKLQDPQPASMGGQASANLQHRGPARLDTVDWPDPRPGNLRVNYILPSRDLAVQDGGVHWPAKARPAPHANSHRLVWQDVSLP
;
A
#
# COMPACT_ATOMS: atom_id res chain seq x y z
N TYR A 1 -12.35 -5.22 -19.31
CA TYR A 1 -11.00 -5.25 -18.74
C TYR A 1 -9.89 -5.33 -19.81
N GLY A 2 -10.01 -6.11 -20.89
CA GLY A 2 -8.92 -6.28 -21.87
C GLY A 2 -8.67 -5.11 -22.85
N LYS A 3 -9.41 -4.00 -22.79
CA LYS A 3 -9.32 -2.91 -23.75
C LYS A 3 -8.32 -1.80 -23.36
N SER A 4 -8.01 -1.62 -22.08
CA SER A 4 -7.06 -0.61 -21.61
C SER A 4 -5.61 -1.03 -21.94
N SER A 5 -4.88 -0.19 -22.67
CA SER A 5 -3.46 -0.40 -22.97
C SER A 5 -2.61 -0.48 -21.70
N GLN A 6 -2.99 0.26 -20.67
CA GLN A 6 -2.36 0.33 -19.38
C GLN A 6 -2.50 -0.99 -18.60
N ILE A 7 -3.71 -1.56 -18.53
CA ILE A 7 -3.92 -2.87 -17.89
C ILE A 7 -3.16 -3.96 -18.62
N ARG A 8 -3.15 -3.95 -19.96
CA ARG A 8 -2.35 -4.92 -20.73
C ARG A 8 -0.85 -4.80 -20.48
N ALA A 9 -0.34 -3.59 -20.32
CA ALA A 9 1.07 -3.37 -19.98
C ALA A 9 1.40 -3.89 -18.57
N ALA A 10 0.54 -3.61 -17.58
CA ALA A 10 0.69 -4.12 -16.22
C ALA A 10 0.66 -5.66 -16.18
N LEU A 11 -0.30 -6.29 -16.87
CA LEU A 11 -0.39 -7.76 -16.94
C LEU A 11 0.88 -8.39 -17.55
N ARG A 12 1.39 -7.83 -18.65
CA ARG A 12 2.65 -8.33 -19.25
C ARG A 12 3.85 -8.16 -18.32
N LEU A 13 3.93 -7.01 -17.62
CA LEU A 13 5.01 -6.76 -16.66
C LEU A 13 4.95 -7.76 -15.51
N ILE A 14 3.78 -7.94 -14.89
CA ILE A 14 3.59 -8.91 -13.80
C ILE A 14 3.92 -10.33 -14.27
N ALA A 15 3.46 -10.72 -15.47
CA ALA A 15 3.78 -12.03 -16.03
C ALA A 15 5.27 -12.23 -16.34
N SER A 16 6.02 -11.13 -16.61
CA SER A 16 7.48 -11.22 -16.82
C SER A 16 8.27 -11.33 -15.52
N ILE A 17 7.75 -10.77 -14.41
CA ILE A 17 8.35 -10.88 -13.07
C ILE A 17 8.03 -12.25 -12.42
N GLN A 18 6.85 -12.81 -12.72
CA GLN A 18 6.40 -14.11 -12.22
C GLN A 18 6.31 -14.19 -10.67
N PRO A 19 5.66 -13.24 -9.99
CA PRO A 19 5.64 -13.23 -8.54
C PRO A 19 4.82 -14.39 -7.95
N ASP A 20 5.27 -14.98 -6.83
CA ASP A 20 4.47 -15.94 -6.06
C ASP A 20 3.37 -15.26 -5.25
N ILE A 21 3.62 -14.01 -4.80
CA ILE A 21 2.68 -13.17 -4.06
C ILE A 21 2.69 -11.79 -4.71
N LEU A 22 1.50 -11.24 -4.95
CA LEU A 22 1.30 -9.92 -5.56
C LEU A 22 0.32 -9.09 -4.75
N ALA A 23 0.74 -7.92 -4.29
CA ALA A 23 -0.13 -6.92 -3.67
C ALA A 23 -0.41 -5.80 -4.67
N LEU A 24 -1.65 -5.69 -5.11
CA LEU A 24 -2.14 -4.61 -5.96
C LEU A 24 -2.81 -3.55 -5.11
N GLN A 25 -2.27 -2.35 -5.16
CA GLN A 25 -2.80 -1.17 -4.50
C GLN A 25 -3.73 -0.40 -5.44
N ARG A 26 -4.76 0.25 -4.89
CA ARG A 26 -5.75 1.04 -5.64
C ARG A 26 -6.53 0.22 -6.68
N PHE A 27 -6.82 -1.02 -6.36
CA PHE A 27 -7.65 -1.90 -7.15
C PHE A 27 -9.11 -1.80 -6.68
N ASP A 28 -10.04 -1.43 -7.57
CA ASP A 28 -11.44 -1.28 -7.21
C ASP A 28 -12.02 -2.62 -6.72
N TRP A 29 -12.74 -2.55 -5.62
CA TRP A 29 -13.36 -3.69 -4.97
C TRP A 29 -14.85 -3.74 -5.29
N ASP A 30 -15.37 -4.91 -5.58
CA ASP A 30 -16.78 -5.23 -5.64
C ASP A 30 -17.09 -6.47 -4.79
N ALA A 31 -18.32 -6.55 -4.26
CA ALA A 31 -18.70 -7.61 -3.31
C ALA A 31 -18.58 -9.03 -3.88
N GLU A 32 -18.69 -9.20 -5.19
CA GLU A 32 -18.57 -10.49 -5.87
C GLU A 32 -17.15 -10.72 -6.41
N LEU A 33 -16.24 -9.76 -6.21
CA LEU A 33 -14.84 -9.80 -6.68
C LEU A 33 -14.73 -10.06 -8.19
N ARG A 34 -15.70 -9.59 -8.98
CA ARG A 34 -15.72 -9.77 -10.44
C ARG A 34 -14.51 -9.16 -11.11
N ALA A 35 -14.14 -7.94 -10.71
CA ALA A 35 -12.96 -7.25 -11.22
C ALA A 35 -11.67 -8.01 -10.92
N ALA A 36 -11.52 -8.51 -9.68
CA ALA A 36 -10.36 -9.27 -9.24
C ALA A 36 -10.25 -10.61 -10.00
N ARG A 37 -11.37 -11.35 -10.16
CA ARG A 37 -11.40 -12.60 -10.93
C ARG A 37 -11.11 -12.37 -12.41
N ALA A 38 -11.61 -11.29 -13.01
CA ALA A 38 -11.31 -10.94 -14.39
C ALA A 38 -9.82 -10.59 -14.59
N PHE A 39 -9.22 -9.88 -13.62
CA PHE A 39 -7.77 -9.60 -13.63
C PHE A 39 -6.94 -10.87 -13.50
N GLN A 40 -7.28 -11.76 -12.56
CA GLN A 40 -6.66 -13.07 -12.36
C GLN A 40 -6.69 -13.92 -13.65
N SER A 41 -7.87 -13.99 -14.31
CA SER A 41 -8.03 -14.71 -15.57
C SER A 41 -7.20 -14.09 -16.71
N ALA A 42 -7.13 -12.76 -16.77
CA ALA A 42 -6.32 -12.05 -17.76
C ALA A 42 -4.81 -12.25 -17.54
N LEU A 43 -4.36 -12.35 -16.28
CA LEU A 43 -2.98 -12.66 -15.94
C LEU A 43 -2.62 -14.11 -16.33
N LYS A 44 -3.51 -15.05 -16.05
CA LYS A 44 -3.37 -16.45 -16.50
C LYS A 44 -3.21 -16.54 -18.03
N ALA A 45 -3.98 -15.74 -18.78
CA ALA A 45 -3.87 -15.65 -20.24
C ALA A 45 -2.53 -15.07 -20.73
N GLN A 46 -1.77 -14.36 -19.86
CA GLN A 46 -0.39 -13.93 -20.12
C GLN A 46 0.66 -15.00 -19.72
N GLY A 47 0.23 -16.20 -19.32
CA GLY A 47 1.12 -17.30 -18.95
C GLY A 47 1.49 -17.35 -17.46
N TRP A 48 0.91 -16.50 -16.60
CA TRP A 48 1.20 -16.52 -15.17
C TRP A 48 -0.07 -16.71 -14.35
N GLU A 49 -0.22 -17.85 -13.73
CA GLU A 49 -1.41 -18.20 -12.94
C GLU A 49 -1.18 -17.98 -11.45
N MET A 50 -2.05 -17.17 -10.83
CA MET A 50 -2.13 -16.95 -9.39
C MET A 50 -3.52 -17.38 -8.92
N GLN A 51 -3.64 -18.59 -8.34
CA GLN A 51 -4.93 -19.25 -8.12
C GLN A 51 -5.74 -18.66 -6.96
N HIS A 52 -5.04 -18.03 -5.99
CA HIS A 52 -5.66 -17.54 -4.77
C HIS A 52 -5.75 -16.02 -4.78
N LEU A 53 -6.89 -15.50 -4.31
CA LEU A 53 -7.11 -14.07 -4.16
C LEU A 53 -7.70 -13.75 -2.78
N LEU A 54 -7.34 -12.59 -2.24
CA LEU A 54 -7.88 -12.05 -1.01
C LEU A 54 -7.99 -10.52 -1.16
N ALA A 55 -9.21 -9.99 -0.99
CA ALA A 55 -9.50 -8.57 -1.14
C ALA A 55 -10.45 -8.14 -0.02
N PRO A 56 -9.94 -7.46 1.02
CA PRO A 56 -10.80 -6.92 2.07
C PRO A 56 -11.65 -5.78 1.50
N ARG A 57 -12.85 -5.58 2.07
CA ARG A 57 -13.66 -4.41 1.74
C ARG A 57 -12.93 -3.15 2.22
N PRO A 58 -12.59 -2.22 1.32
CA PRO A 58 -11.86 -1.02 1.71
C PRO A 58 -12.76 0.00 2.43
N ASN A 59 -12.14 0.91 3.15
CA ASN A 59 -12.81 2.05 3.77
C ASN A 59 -13.12 3.18 2.77
N THR A 60 -12.45 3.20 1.64
CA THR A 60 -12.60 4.23 0.61
C THR A 60 -14.04 4.28 0.09
N GLY A 61 -14.65 5.45 0.16
CA GLY A 61 -16.02 5.70 -0.27
C GLY A 61 -17.11 5.10 0.64
N VAL A 62 -16.75 4.54 1.80
CA VAL A 62 -17.73 4.05 2.78
C VAL A 62 -18.27 5.23 3.57
N ALA A 63 -19.56 5.54 3.42
CA ALA A 63 -20.22 6.65 4.11
C ALA A 63 -20.12 6.52 5.65
N THR A 64 -19.85 7.63 6.31
CA THR A 64 -19.85 7.72 7.78
C THR A 64 -21.20 8.13 8.36
N GLY A 65 -22.02 8.81 7.56
CA GLY A 65 -23.31 9.35 7.97
C GLY A 65 -23.22 10.69 8.71
N ILE A 66 -22.06 11.32 8.73
CA ILE A 66 -21.81 12.64 9.32
C ILE A 66 -21.04 13.53 8.37
N ASP A 67 -21.14 14.84 8.53
CA ASP A 67 -20.33 15.85 7.84
C ASP A 67 -18.92 15.86 8.46
N ILE A 68 -17.95 15.28 7.74
CA ILE A 68 -16.56 15.19 8.19
C ILE A 68 -15.73 16.36 7.68
N ASP A 69 -15.96 16.78 6.44
CA ASP A 69 -15.18 17.83 5.79
C ASP A 69 -15.69 19.25 6.11
N GLY A 70 -16.84 19.36 6.80
CA GLY A 70 -17.37 20.62 7.30
C GLY A 70 -18.02 21.50 6.23
N ASP A 71 -18.44 20.92 5.10
CA ASP A 71 -19.11 21.66 4.02
C ASP A 71 -20.60 21.93 4.27
N GLY A 72 -21.15 21.39 5.35
CA GLY A 72 -22.56 21.52 5.76
C GLY A 72 -23.50 20.54 5.08
N GLN A 73 -22.98 19.59 4.31
CA GLN A 73 -23.75 18.52 3.68
C GLN A 73 -23.27 17.16 4.20
N ILE A 74 -24.13 16.14 4.15
CA ILE A 74 -23.77 14.78 4.54
C ILE A 74 -23.84 13.88 3.30
N GLY A 75 -22.78 13.08 3.07
CA GLY A 75 -22.77 12.04 2.03
C GLY A 75 -21.88 12.31 0.83
N GLY A 76 -21.06 13.35 0.85
CA GLY A 76 -20.01 13.61 -0.13
C GLY A 76 -18.81 12.64 -0.04
N PRO A 77 -17.89 12.67 -1.01
CA PRO A 77 -16.65 11.90 -0.94
C PRO A 77 -15.79 12.24 0.28
N GLY A 78 -15.86 13.47 0.80
CA GLY A 78 -15.16 13.95 2.00
C GLY A 78 -15.71 13.34 3.29
N ASP A 79 -17.00 12.96 3.30
CA ASP A 79 -17.68 12.35 4.45
C ASP A 79 -17.53 10.82 4.54
N ALA A 80 -16.82 10.24 3.60
CA ALA A 80 -16.53 8.82 3.67
C ALA A 80 -15.44 8.53 4.70
N GLN A 81 -15.35 7.26 5.14
CA GLN A 81 -14.26 6.77 5.99
C GLN A 81 -12.87 7.11 5.40
N SER A 82 -12.80 7.16 4.08
CA SER A 82 -11.68 7.66 3.29
C SER A 82 -12.21 8.17 1.96
N TYR A 83 -11.61 9.24 1.47
CA TYR A 83 -12.07 9.94 0.27
C TYR A 83 -12.29 9.01 -0.92
N GLY A 84 -13.51 8.95 -1.40
CA GLY A 84 -13.89 8.13 -2.56
C GLY A 84 -15.30 8.39 -3.02
N ALA A 85 -15.48 8.36 -4.34
CA ALA A 85 -16.77 8.63 -4.99
C ALA A 85 -17.80 7.50 -4.82
N PHE A 86 -17.34 6.28 -4.49
CA PHE A 86 -18.21 5.12 -4.24
C PHE A 86 -17.50 4.12 -3.30
N ALA A 87 -18.30 3.37 -2.55
CA ALA A 87 -17.79 2.33 -1.66
C ALA A 87 -17.09 1.22 -2.44
N GLY A 88 -15.81 0.98 -2.13
CA GLY A 88 -14.97 0.01 -2.85
C GLY A 88 -13.98 0.63 -3.84
N GLN A 89 -13.98 1.94 -4.03
CA GLN A 89 -13.01 2.61 -4.88
C GLN A 89 -11.58 2.43 -4.34
N ARG A 90 -10.62 2.10 -5.23
CA ARG A 90 -9.19 2.06 -4.90
C ARG A 90 -8.83 1.14 -3.72
N GLY A 91 -9.39 -0.06 -3.69
CA GLY A 91 -9.12 -1.06 -2.66
C GLY A 91 -7.74 -1.71 -2.76
N LEU A 92 -7.58 -2.79 -2.00
CA LEU A 92 -6.40 -3.64 -1.94
C LEU A 92 -6.76 -5.04 -2.45
N LEU A 93 -5.91 -5.60 -3.31
CA LEU A 93 -6.03 -6.98 -3.79
C LEU A 93 -4.71 -7.73 -3.59
N LEU A 94 -4.75 -8.83 -2.86
CA LEU A 94 -3.69 -9.83 -2.83
C LEU A 94 -3.99 -10.97 -3.80
N LEU A 95 -3.03 -11.32 -4.62
CA LEU A 95 -3.02 -12.56 -5.40
C LEU A 95 -1.85 -13.44 -4.94
N SER A 96 -2.03 -14.75 -4.97
CA SER A 96 -0.98 -15.70 -4.61
C SER A 96 -1.09 -17.00 -5.40
N ARG A 97 0.03 -17.63 -5.66
CA ARG A 97 0.11 -19.02 -6.13
C ARG A 97 -0.12 -20.01 -4.99
N LEU A 98 0.07 -19.56 -3.75
CA LEU A 98 -0.09 -20.34 -2.52
C LEU A 98 -1.42 -20.01 -1.84
N PRO A 99 -2.09 -20.96 -1.20
CA PRO A 99 -3.33 -20.68 -0.50
C PRO A 99 -3.12 -19.77 0.71
N PHE A 100 -4.00 -18.77 0.87
CA PHE A 100 -4.06 -17.97 2.09
C PHE A 100 -4.66 -18.78 3.23
N ASN A 101 -4.11 -18.65 4.42
CA ASN A 101 -4.59 -19.34 5.60
C ASN A 101 -5.68 -18.50 6.30
N PRO A 102 -6.95 -18.93 6.27
CA PRO A 102 -8.04 -18.16 6.88
C PRO A 102 -7.94 -18.06 8.40
N LYS A 103 -7.24 -18.99 9.07
CA LYS A 103 -7.05 -18.97 10.54
C LYS A 103 -6.10 -17.89 11.00
N THR A 104 -5.21 -17.42 10.14
CA THR A 104 -4.26 -16.33 10.43
C THR A 104 -4.68 -15.01 9.81
N SER A 105 -5.72 -15.02 8.99
CA SER A 105 -6.22 -13.81 8.33
C SER A 105 -7.00 -12.94 9.33
N LYS A 106 -6.56 -11.68 9.47
CA LYS A 106 -7.18 -10.67 10.33
C LYS A 106 -7.28 -9.37 9.55
N ASP A 107 -8.49 -8.82 9.50
CA ASP A 107 -8.76 -7.51 8.92
C ASP A 107 -8.75 -6.45 10.03
N HIS A 108 -7.76 -5.56 10.00
CA HIS A 108 -7.61 -4.45 10.95
C HIS A 108 -8.26 -3.16 10.44
N SER A 109 -8.93 -3.18 9.29
CA SER A 109 -9.46 -1.98 8.63
C SER A 109 -10.61 -1.31 9.41
N GLN A 110 -11.25 -2.05 10.35
CA GLN A 110 -12.39 -1.56 11.12
C GLN A 110 -12.03 -0.83 12.43
N ILE A 111 -10.73 -0.77 12.78
CA ILE A 111 -10.29 -0.14 14.02
C ILE A 111 -10.53 1.37 13.95
N HIS A 112 -11.18 1.93 14.99
CA HIS A 112 -11.38 3.37 15.09
C HIS A 112 -10.07 4.08 15.39
N TRP A 113 -9.84 5.20 14.69
CA TRP A 113 -8.60 5.95 14.84
C TRP A 113 -8.37 6.44 16.27
N ALA A 114 -9.42 6.92 16.93
CA ALA A 114 -9.34 7.37 18.33
C ALA A 114 -8.92 6.28 19.33
N ASN A 115 -9.05 4.99 18.95
CA ASN A 115 -8.79 3.85 19.86
C ASN A 115 -7.39 3.26 19.68
N VAL A 116 -6.56 3.78 18.76
CA VAL A 116 -5.21 3.25 18.60
C VAL A 116 -4.27 3.79 19.68
N PRO A 117 -3.27 3.01 20.11
CA PRO A 117 -2.31 3.47 21.11
C PRO A 117 -1.57 4.74 20.67
N LYS A 118 -1.51 5.74 21.54
CA LYS A 118 -0.83 7.02 21.29
C LYS A 118 -1.36 7.74 20.05
N THR A 119 -2.68 7.66 19.81
CA THR A 119 -3.32 8.32 18.66
C THR A 119 -2.97 9.80 18.55
N ARG A 120 -2.75 10.26 17.34
CA ARG A 120 -2.58 11.67 16.99
C ARG A 120 -3.89 12.32 16.55
N SER A 121 -4.99 11.57 16.56
CA SER A 121 -6.31 12.13 16.22
C SER A 121 -6.68 13.27 17.16
N THR A 122 -7.11 14.38 16.56
CA THR A 122 -7.71 15.51 17.25
C THR A 122 -9.15 15.73 16.78
N ASP A 123 -9.73 14.70 16.16
CA ASP A 123 -11.09 14.74 15.66
C ASP A 123 -12.07 15.07 16.81
N PRO A 124 -13.10 15.88 16.55
CA PRO A 124 -14.21 16.08 17.47
C PRO A 124 -14.86 14.74 17.88
N PRO A 125 -15.51 14.68 19.08
CA PRO A 125 -16.05 13.43 19.59
C PRO A 125 -17.01 12.68 18.65
N GLU A 126 -17.80 13.41 17.86
CA GLU A 126 -18.73 12.85 16.87
C GLU A 126 -17.98 12.15 15.72
N ILE A 127 -16.92 12.75 15.21
CA ILE A 127 -16.06 12.15 14.17
C ILE A 127 -15.25 10.99 14.77
N ALA A 128 -14.64 11.18 15.94
CA ALA A 128 -13.82 10.18 16.62
C ALA A 128 -14.56 8.85 16.87
N LYS A 129 -15.89 8.90 17.07
CA LYS A 129 -16.74 7.72 17.28
C LYS A 129 -16.90 6.85 16.02
N VAL A 130 -16.74 7.41 14.83
CA VAL A 130 -17.01 6.71 13.56
C VAL A 130 -15.76 6.55 12.71
N GLN A 131 -14.79 7.46 12.80
CA GLN A 131 -13.61 7.47 11.93
C GLN A 131 -12.71 6.27 12.18
N ARG A 132 -12.49 5.47 11.15
CA ARG A 132 -11.53 4.36 11.16
C ARG A 132 -10.11 4.85 10.91
N LEU A 133 -9.13 4.12 11.46
CA LEU A 133 -7.71 4.41 11.23
C LEU A 133 -7.34 4.15 9.77
N ALA A 134 -7.52 2.90 9.29
CA ALA A 134 -7.04 2.50 7.97
C ALA A 134 -7.71 3.33 6.87
N TYR A 135 -6.89 3.97 6.03
CA TYR A 135 -7.39 4.75 4.89
C TYR A 135 -8.03 3.85 3.85
N VAL A 136 -7.32 2.85 3.37
CA VAL A 136 -7.90 1.87 2.43
C VAL A 136 -8.24 0.60 3.18
N ALA A 137 -7.24 -0.17 3.54
CA ALA A 137 -7.37 -1.42 4.29
C ALA A 137 -6.04 -1.77 4.95
N MET A 138 -6.10 -2.57 6.02
CA MET A 138 -4.93 -3.14 6.67
C MET A 138 -5.22 -4.59 6.99
N LEU A 139 -4.49 -5.50 6.35
CA LEU A 139 -4.76 -6.93 6.36
C LEU A 139 -3.52 -7.72 6.78
N GLN A 140 -3.70 -8.61 7.73
CA GLN A 140 -2.76 -9.66 8.08
C GLN A 140 -3.24 -10.99 7.54
N THR A 141 -2.36 -11.82 6.99
CA THR A 141 -2.65 -13.21 6.60
C THR A 141 -1.36 -14.03 6.60
N SER A 142 -1.40 -15.29 6.20
CA SER A 142 -0.20 -16.07 5.87
C SER A 142 -0.44 -16.97 4.68
N VAL A 143 0.65 -17.38 4.05
CA VAL A 143 0.70 -18.46 3.06
C VAL A 143 1.62 -19.56 3.59
N THR A 144 1.49 -20.77 3.06
CA THR A 144 2.40 -21.88 3.40
C THR A 144 3.32 -22.17 2.22
N TRP A 145 4.62 -22.08 2.47
CA TRP A 145 5.68 -22.45 1.53
C TRP A 145 6.55 -23.53 2.17
N ASP A 146 6.71 -24.65 1.52
CA ASP A 146 7.52 -25.79 1.99
C ASP A 146 7.29 -26.15 3.49
N ARG A 147 5.99 -26.26 3.87
CA ARG A 147 5.52 -26.55 5.25
C ARG A 147 5.74 -25.42 6.25
N GLN A 148 6.35 -24.33 5.89
CA GLN A 148 6.54 -23.15 6.73
C GLN A 148 5.53 -22.07 6.41
N SER A 149 4.98 -21.41 7.42
CA SER A 149 4.11 -20.26 7.24
C SER A 149 4.91 -18.98 7.06
N ILE A 150 4.65 -18.25 5.99
CA ILE A 150 5.14 -16.88 5.79
C ILE A 150 3.97 -15.94 6.06
N TYR A 151 4.09 -15.08 7.06
CA TYR A 151 3.07 -14.10 7.39
C TYR A 151 3.19 -12.87 6.50
N LEU A 152 2.05 -12.30 6.15
CA LEU A 152 1.96 -11.10 5.32
C LEU A 152 1.21 -10.04 6.11
N LEU A 153 1.75 -8.83 6.19
CA LEU A 153 1.05 -7.64 6.60
C LEU A 153 0.98 -6.71 5.41
N THR A 154 -0.20 -6.28 5.02
CA THR A 154 -0.35 -5.36 3.89
C THR A 154 -1.31 -4.23 4.23
N PHE A 155 -0.96 -3.02 3.81
CA PHE A 155 -1.82 -1.84 3.96
C PHE A 155 -1.53 -0.77 2.91
N HIS A 156 -2.49 0.15 2.79
CA HIS A 156 -2.36 1.36 2.00
C HIS A 156 -2.78 2.54 2.88
N ALA A 157 -1.81 3.31 3.31
CA ALA A 157 -2.02 4.47 4.18
C ALA A 157 -2.58 5.69 3.45
N SER A 158 -3.15 6.61 4.21
CA SER A 158 -3.60 7.91 3.71
C SER A 158 -2.43 8.69 3.07
N PRO A 159 -2.68 9.48 2.01
CA PRO A 159 -1.70 10.48 1.62
C PRO A 159 -1.59 11.54 2.73
N PRO A 160 -0.37 11.96 3.13
CA PRO A 160 -0.19 12.94 4.20
C PRO A 160 -0.36 14.39 3.71
N VAL A 161 -1.32 14.60 2.82
CA VAL A 161 -1.59 15.87 2.11
C VAL A 161 -3.08 15.99 1.82
N PHE A 162 -3.52 17.08 1.21
CA PHE A 162 -4.91 17.40 0.87
C PHE A 162 -5.78 17.75 2.08
N ASP A 163 -5.18 18.37 3.07
CA ASP A 163 -5.80 18.87 4.28
C ASP A 163 -5.33 20.28 4.61
N GLY A 164 -5.86 20.87 5.67
CA GLY A 164 -5.52 22.20 6.12
C GLY A 164 -4.37 22.21 7.15
N PRO A 165 -4.19 23.36 7.84
CA PRO A 165 -3.12 23.51 8.83
C PRO A 165 -3.29 22.57 10.05
N GLU A 166 -4.43 21.94 10.21
CA GLU A 166 -4.67 20.92 11.22
C GLU A 166 -3.91 19.61 10.95
N ASP A 167 -3.38 19.40 9.75
CA ASP A 167 -2.56 18.23 9.36
C ASP A 167 -3.25 16.89 9.69
N ARG A 168 -4.55 16.80 9.43
CA ARG A 168 -5.34 15.61 9.77
C ARG A 168 -4.86 14.36 9.03
N ASN A 169 -4.60 14.50 7.74
CA ASN A 169 -4.14 13.39 6.91
C ASN A 169 -2.71 12.98 7.24
N GLY A 170 -1.82 13.92 7.54
CA GLY A 170 -0.46 13.64 7.98
C GLY A 170 -0.43 12.89 9.31
N ARG A 171 -1.26 13.30 10.28
CA ARG A 171 -1.41 12.60 11.57
C ARG A 171 -1.99 11.20 11.39
N ARG A 172 -3.01 11.04 10.53
CA ARG A 172 -3.61 9.74 10.25
C ARG A 172 -2.59 8.80 9.59
N ASN A 173 -1.88 9.28 8.57
CA ASN A 173 -0.81 8.53 7.91
C ASN A 173 0.24 8.04 8.93
N ALA A 174 0.69 8.93 9.80
CA ALA A 174 1.66 8.59 10.84
C ALA A 174 1.15 7.52 11.81
N ASP A 175 -0.13 7.57 12.17
CA ASP A 175 -0.75 6.58 13.07
C ASP A 175 -0.98 5.24 12.37
N GLU A 176 -1.30 5.22 11.06
CA GLU A 176 -1.38 3.98 10.28
C GLU A 176 -0.04 3.25 10.27
N ILE A 177 1.05 3.97 10.02
CA ILE A 177 2.40 3.40 10.00
C ILE A 177 2.83 2.94 11.41
N ALA A 178 2.57 3.75 12.43
CA ALA A 178 2.87 3.40 13.83
C ALA A 178 2.08 2.17 14.29
N TYR A 179 0.80 2.07 13.92
CA TYR A 179 -0.04 0.93 14.23
C TYR A 179 0.46 -0.34 13.51
N ALA A 180 0.82 -0.25 12.23
CA ALA A 180 1.43 -1.36 11.50
C ALA A 180 2.74 -1.82 12.15
N SER A 181 3.58 -0.89 12.64
CA SER A 181 4.79 -1.23 13.41
C SER A 181 4.45 -2.02 14.68
N GLY A 182 3.41 -1.63 15.43
CA GLY A 182 2.93 -2.38 16.60
C GLY A 182 2.37 -3.77 16.26
N LEU A 183 1.78 -3.94 15.08
CA LEU A 183 1.38 -5.28 14.60
C LEU A 183 2.59 -6.15 14.28
N ILE A 184 3.65 -5.58 13.70
CA ILE A 184 4.90 -6.29 13.41
C ILE A 184 5.55 -6.84 14.69
N ASP A 185 5.47 -6.12 15.80
CA ASP A 185 5.95 -6.65 17.10
C ASP A 185 5.30 -7.98 17.50
N GLN A 186 4.04 -8.17 17.10
CA GLN A 186 3.22 -9.33 17.43
C GLN A 186 3.23 -10.44 16.36
N LEU A 187 3.70 -10.12 15.15
CA LEU A 187 3.75 -11.10 14.06
C LEU A 187 4.78 -12.21 14.36
N PRO A 188 4.38 -13.47 14.14
CA PRO A 188 5.36 -14.56 14.05
C PRO A 188 6.29 -14.36 12.84
N THR A 189 7.48 -14.90 12.93
CA THR A 189 8.45 -14.92 11.83
C THR A 189 8.47 -16.29 11.14
N PRO A 190 8.79 -16.36 9.85
CA PRO A 190 9.11 -15.25 8.95
C PRO A 190 7.85 -14.49 8.46
N PHE A 191 8.03 -13.21 8.16
CA PHE A 191 6.97 -12.38 7.58
C PHE A 191 7.49 -11.39 6.53
N VAL A 192 6.56 -10.84 5.73
CA VAL A 192 6.82 -9.74 4.77
C VAL A 192 5.77 -8.65 4.94
N LEU A 193 6.23 -7.41 5.08
CA LEU A 193 5.38 -6.23 4.96
C LEU A 193 5.30 -5.77 3.50
N LEU A 194 4.08 -5.65 2.98
CA LEU A 194 3.76 -5.18 1.62
C LEU A 194 2.91 -3.91 1.73
N ALA A 195 3.49 -2.73 1.58
CA ALA A 195 2.78 -1.50 1.88
C ALA A 195 2.94 -0.40 0.82
N ASN A 196 1.87 0.36 0.60
CA ASN A 196 1.96 1.74 0.15
C ASN A 196 1.77 2.64 1.37
N THR A 197 2.86 3.26 1.81
CA THR A 197 2.83 4.15 2.98
C THR A 197 2.45 5.58 2.63
N ASN A 198 2.45 5.96 1.35
CA ASN A 198 2.35 7.36 0.89
C ASN A 198 3.30 8.33 1.62
N LEU A 199 4.33 7.80 2.28
CA LEU A 199 5.29 8.58 3.08
C LEU A 199 6.70 8.15 2.72
N ASP A 200 7.51 9.12 2.30
CA ASP A 200 8.94 8.98 2.08
C ASP A 200 9.72 9.30 3.38
N PRO A 201 10.85 8.65 3.68
CA PRO A 201 11.64 8.94 4.88
C PRO A 201 12.38 10.30 4.85
N PHE A 202 12.52 10.94 3.68
CA PHE A 202 13.33 12.15 3.49
C PHE A 202 12.61 13.28 2.76
N ASP A 203 11.79 12.94 1.76
CA ASP A 203 11.17 13.88 0.83
C ASP A 203 9.65 13.91 0.98
N GLY A 204 9.02 14.92 0.36
CA GLY A 204 7.58 15.13 0.47
C GLY A 204 7.12 15.66 1.82
N GLU A 205 5.81 15.78 1.96
CA GLU A 205 5.14 16.22 3.19
C GLU A 205 4.81 15.03 4.10
N GLY A 206 4.49 15.32 5.37
CA GLY A 206 4.10 14.34 6.38
C GLY A 206 5.15 14.11 7.46
N HIS A 207 4.89 13.15 8.33
CA HIS A 207 5.74 12.85 9.49
C HIS A 207 6.87 11.87 9.13
N ASN A 208 7.81 12.27 8.28
CA ASN A 208 8.88 11.40 7.74
C ASN A 208 9.66 10.62 8.83
N ALA A 209 9.72 11.14 10.07
CA ALA A 209 10.36 10.44 11.19
C ALA A 209 9.71 9.10 11.51
N VAL A 210 8.39 8.96 11.33
CA VAL A 210 7.67 7.70 11.58
C VAL A 210 8.08 6.65 10.55
N MET A 211 8.30 7.04 9.30
CA MET A 211 8.81 6.13 8.28
C MET A 211 10.24 5.67 8.58
N ARG A 212 11.12 6.60 9.02
CA ARG A 212 12.47 6.22 9.46
C ARG A 212 12.45 5.25 10.64
N GLN A 213 11.52 5.43 11.59
CA GLN A 213 11.33 4.51 12.72
C GLN A 213 10.88 3.12 12.24
N LEU A 214 9.93 3.04 11.29
CA LEU A 214 9.52 1.76 10.70
C LEU A 214 10.69 1.06 10.01
N LEU A 215 11.47 1.78 9.20
CA LEU A 215 12.64 1.20 8.51
C LEU A 215 13.74 0.74 9.48
N ALA A 216 13.83 1.36 10.67
CA ALA A 216 14.76 0.97 11.73
C ALA A 216 14.21 -0.13 12.66
N HIS A 217 13.02 -0.67 12.38
CA HIS A 217 12.39 -1.68 13.26
C HIS A 217 13.26 -2.94 13.37
N PRO A 218 13.53 -3.47 14.59
CA PRO A 218 14.51 -4.55 14.81
C PRO A 218 14.17 -5.87 14.12
N LYS A 219 12.89 -6.15 13.85
CA LYS A 219 12.46 -7.34 13.11
C LYS A 219 12.50 -7.19 11.59
N LEU A 220 12.60 -5.97 11.06
CA LEU A 220 12.57 -5.70 9.62
C LEU A 220 13.98 -5.54 9.04
N GLN A 221 14.11 -5.83 7.77
CA GLN A 221 15.21 -5.40 6.94
C GLN A 221 14.69 -4.58 5.76
N ASP A 222 15.46 -3.59 5.34
CA ASP A 222 15.18 -2.78 4.16
C ASP A 222 16.14 -3.17 3.02
N PRO A 223 15.68 -3.96 2.03
CA PRO A 223 16.51 -4.41 0.91
C PRO A 223 16.94 -3.29 -0.03
N GLN A 224 16.30 -2.12 0.06
CA GLN A 224 16.56 -0.97 -0.80
C GLN A 224 16.49 -1.28 -2.31
N PRO A 225 15.37 -1.85 -2.81
CA PRO A 225 15.22 -2.11 -4.25
C PRO A 225 15.38 -0.81 -5.03
N ALA A 226 16.19 -0.84 -6.09
CA ALA A 226 16.60 0.35 -6.80
C ALA A 226 16.22 0.32 -8.27
N SER A 227 16.25 1.50 -8.92
CA SER A 227 16.08 1.64 -10.36
C SER A 227 16.96 2.73 -10.96
N MET A 228 17.33 2.56 -12.22
CA MET A 228 18.01 3.60 -12.98
C MET A 228 17.06 4.76 -13.32
N GLY A 229 15.77 4.49 -13.49
CA GLY A 229 14.76 5.50 -13.81
C GLY A 229 14.51 6.47 -12.66
N GLY A 230 14.41 5.96 -11.42
CA GLY A 230 14.31 6.83 -10.23
C GLY A 230 15.51 7.75 -10.10
N GLN A 231 16.72 7.20 -10.25
CA GLN A 231 17.96 8.01 -10.24
C GLN A 231 17.98 9.09 -11.34
N ALA A 232 17.51 8.77 -12.55
CA ALA A 232 17.53 9.68 -13.67
C ALA A 232 16.43 10.74 -13.64
N SER A 233 15.34 10.50 -12.90
CA SER A 233 14.17 11.38 -12.84
C SER A 233 14.14 12.30 -11.61
N ALA A 234 15.14 12.25 -10.74
CA ALA A 234 15.22 13.09 -9.55
C ALA A 234 15.38 14.58 -9.93
N ASN A 235 14.58 15.44 -9.29
CA ASN A 235 14.72 16.86 -9.41
C ASN A 235 15.83 17.41 -8.49
N LEU A 236 16.21 18.69 -8.67
CA LEU A 236 17.29 19.33 -7.90
C LEU A 236 16.97 19.52 -6.40
N GLN A 237 15.71 19.36 -5.98
CA GLN A 237 15.29 19.51 -4.58
C GLN A 237 15.23 18.18 -3.85
N HIS A 238 15.47 17.07 -4.56
CA HIS A 238 15.44 15.73 -4.00
C HIS A 238 16.54 15.54 -2.95
N ARG A 239 16.22 14.98 -1.78
CA ARG A 239 17.14 14.82 -0.65
C ARG A 239 17.50 13.36 -0.38
N GLY A 240 16.56 12.46 -0.59
CA GLY A 240 16.74 11.03 -0.39
C GLY A 240 17.54 10.36 -1.52
N PRO A 241 17.80 9.05 -1.43
CA PRO A 241 18.47 8.31 -2.50
C PRO A 241 17.47 8.00 -3.64
N ALA A 242 17.40 8.88 -4.62
CA ALA A 242 16.43 8.85 -5.72
C ALA A 242 16.33 7.50 -6.48
N ARG A 243 17.41 6.70 -6.48
CA ARG A 243 17.36 5.34 -7.05
C ARG A 243 16.33 4.43 -6.37
N LEU A 244 15.92 4.74 -5.14
CA LEU A 244 14.96 3.97 -4.35
C LEU A 244 13.50 4.42 -4.56
N ASP A 245 13.28 5.49 -5.31
CA ASP A 245 11.93 6.03 -5.54
C ASP A 245 11.07 5.02 -6.27
N THR A 246 9.81 5.02 -5.90
CA THR A 246 8.80 4.07 -6.37
C THR A 246 7.61 4.76 -7.02
N VAL A 247 7.62 6.08 -7.07
CA VAL A 247 6.58 6.89 -7.69
C VAL A 247 7.19 8.10 -8.41
N ASP A 248 6.57 8.47 -9.52
CA ASP A 248 6.94 9.57 -10.41
C ASP A 248 5.76 10.55 -10.44
N TRP A 249 5.76 11.51 -9.54
CA TRP A 249 4.78 12.57 -9.50
C TRP A 249 5.35 13.86 -10.12
N PRO A 250 4.48 14.82 -10.48
CA PRO A 250 4.93 16.04 -11.14
C PRO A 250 5.96 16.82 -10.32
N ASP A 251 7.04 17.26 -11.01
CA ASP A 251 8.02 18.18 -10.45
C ASP A 251 7.45 19.61 -10.36
N PRO A 252 7.92 20.40 -9.42
CA PRO A 252 8.86 20.08 -8.34
C PRO A 252 8.19 19.56 -7.06
N ARG A 253 6.87 19.43 -7.05
CA ARG A 253 6.09 19.03 -5.86
C ARG A 253 4.95 18.09 -6.23
N PRO A 254 4.92 16.92 -5.57
CA PRO A 254 5.90 16.41 -4.60
C PRO A 254 7.18 15.88 -5.25
N GLY A 255 7.23 15.69 -6.61
CA GLY A 255 8.32 15.02 -7.30
C GLY A 255 8.36 13.52 -7.02
N ASN A 256 9.50 12.90 -7.26
CA ASN A 256 9.70 11.48 -7.02
C ASN A 256 9.78 11.17 -5.53
N LEU A 257 9.17 10.09 -5.10
CA LEU A 257 9.19 9.63 -3.70
C LEU A 257 9.29 8.11 -3.61
N ARG A 258 9.84 7.63 -2.51
CA ARG A 258 9.79 6.23 -2.12
C ARG A 258 8.60 5.98 -1.19
N VAL A 259 7.51 5.45 -1.71
CA VAL A 259 6.25 5.24 -0.96
C VAL A 259 5.74 3.80 -0.98
N ASN A 260 6.27 2.94 -1.86
CA ASN A 260 5.93 1.52 -1.92
C ASN A 260 7.07 0.69 -1.34
N TYR A 261 6.74 -0.22 -0.43
CA TYR A 261 7.72 -0.99 0.33
C TYR A 261 7.41 -2.48 0.32
N ILE A 262 8.46 -3.27 0.17
CA ILE A 262 8.50 -4.71 0.49
C ILE A 262 9.60 -4.85 1.54
N LEU A 263 9.22 -5.09 2.80
CA LEU A 263 10.14 -5.19 3.91
C LEU A 263 10.03 -6.59 4.54
N PRO A 264 10.96 -7.50 4.23
CA PRO A 264 11.00 -8.83 4.82
C PRO A 264 11.44 -8.77 6.29
N SER A 265 11.03 -9.75 7.09
CA SER A 265 11.64 -10.01 8.39
C SER A 265 13.09 -10.45 8.22
N ARG A 266 13.91 -10.23 9.27
CA ARG A 266 15.35 -10.57 9.22
C ARG A 266 15.65 -12.04 9.06
N ASP A 267 14.67 -12.92 9.30
CA ASP A 267 14.81 -14.36 9.11
C ASP A 267 14.78 -14.79 7.64
N LEU A 268 14.27 -13.93 6.74
CA LEU A 268 14.26 -14.20 5.30
C LEU A 268 15.57 -13.72 4.68
N ALA A 269 16.20 -14.57 3.87
CA ALA A 269 17.37 -14.14 3.12
C ALA A 269 16.91 -13.43 1.84
N VAL A 270 17.30 -12.18 1.70
CA VAL A 270 17.06 -11.38 0.48
C VAL A 270 18.06 -11.79 -0.58
N GLN A 271 17.57 -12.22 -1.74
CA GLN A 271 18.36 -12.71 -2.86
C GLN A 271 18.57 -11.63 -3.93
N ASP A 272 17.47 -11.00 -4.36
CA ASP A 272 17.48 -9.96 -5.38
C ASP A 272 16.25 -9.06 -5.23
N GLY A 273 16.22 -7.90 -5.90
CA GLY A 273 15.08 -7.00 -5.86
C GLY A 273 15.29 -5.75 -6.70
N GLY A 274 14.18 -5.10 -7.04
CA GLY A 274 14.25 -3.90 -7.86
C GLY A 274 12.95 -3.13 -7.96
N VAL A 275 13.05 -1.96 -8.56
CA VAL A 275 11.92 -1.15 -8.99
C VAL A 275 11.91 -1.16 -10.52
N HIS A 276 10.81 -1.59 -11.12
CA HIS A 276 10.68 -1.59 -12.57
C HIS A 276 10.47 -0.15 -13.10
N TRP A 277 11.58 0.55 -13.23
CA TRP A 277 11.65 1.91 -13.76
C TRP A 277 12.89 2.08 -14.63
N PRO A 278 12.81 1.76 -15.95
CA PRO A 278 13.96 1.90 -16.84
C PRO A 278 14.34 3.39 -17.05
N ALA A 279 15.64 3.67 -17.20
CA ALA A 279 16.18 5.03 -17.32
C ALA A 279 15.60 5.86 -18.47
N LYS A 280 15.12 5.21 -19.54
CA LYS A 280 14.49 5.83 -20.71
C LYS A 280 12.99 5.55 -20.75
N ALA A 281 12.34 5.40 -19.60
CA ALA A 281 10.89 5.26 -19.55
C ALA A 281 10.25 6.52 -20.16
N ARG A 282 9.39 6.33 -21.16
CA ARG A 282 8.50 7.42 -21.57
C ARG A 282 7.66 7.82 -20.37
N PRO A 283 7.31 9.13 -20.20
CA PRO A 283 6.38 9.54 -19.16
C PRO A 283 5.19 8.59 -19.17
N ALA A 284 4.93 7.91 -18.05
CA ALA A 284 3.76 7.07 -17.95
C ALA A 284 2.53 7.99 -18.11
N PRO A 285 1.48 7.57 -18.82
CA PRO A 285 0.21 8.29 -18.76
C PRO A 285 -0.15 8.50 -17.29
N HIS A 286 -0.62 9.68 -16.92
CA HIS A 286 -0.85 10.16 -15.54
C HIS A 286 -1.56 9.18 -14.56
N ALA A 287 -2.09 8.10 -15.06
CA ALA A 287 -2.74 7.06 -14.26
C ALA A 287 -1.79 6.03 -13.60
N ASN A 288 -0.47 6.03 -13.92
CA ASN A 288 0.51 5.05 -13.39
C ASN A 288 1.81 5.72 -12.97
N SER A 289 1.73 6.67 -12.04
CA SER A 289 2.93 7.24 -11.41
C SER A 289 3.67 6.19 -10.55
N HIS A 290 2.96 5.25 -9.94
CA HIS A 290 3.58 4.17 -9.15
C HIS A 290 4.26 3.12 -10.02
N ARG A 291 5.45 2.69 -9.60
CA ARG A 291 6.28 1.68 -10.25
C ARG A 291 6.10 0.34 -9.54
N LEU A 292 6.26 -0.76 -10.28
CA LEU A 292 6.26 -2.08 -9.69
C LEU A 292 7.57 -2.28 -8.90
N VAL A 293 7.42 -2.65 -7.62
CA VAL A 293 8.52 -3.06 -6.74
C VAL A 293 8.47 -4.57 -6.62
N TRP A 294 9.61 -5.24 -6.66
CA TRP A 294 9.72 -6.68 -6.49
C TRP A 294 10.91 -7.06 -5.62
N GLN A 295 10.82 -8.21 -4.98
CA GLN A 295 11.84 -8.72 -4.08
C GLN A 295 11.82 -10.24 -4.07
N ASP A 296 12.97 -10.86 -4.31
CA ASP A 296 13.18 -12.30 -4.16
C ASP A 296 13.73 -12.60 -2.77
N VAL A 297 13.07 -13.52 -2.09
CA VAL A 297 13.46 -13.96 -0.74
C VAL A 297 13.50 -15.47 -0.68
N SER A 298 14.35 -16.02 0.17
CA SER A 298 14.36 -17.44 0.49
C SER A 298 14.16 -17.66 1.98
N LEU A 299 13.57 -18.80 2.32
CA LEU A 299 13.50 -19.29 3.70
C LEU A 299 14.90 -19.65 4.19
N PRO A 300 15.14 -19.53 5.50
CA PRO A 300 16.40 -19.94 6.11
C PRO A 300 16.67 -21.44 6.00
#